data_94e41e7920eeedbbf44b1337b1885de2
#
_entry.id   94e41e7920eeedbbf44b1337b1885de2
#
_cell.length_a   1.000
_cell.length_b   1.000
_cell.length_c   1.000
_cell.angle_alpha   90.00
_cell.angle_beta   90.00
_cell.angle_gamma   90.00
#
_symmetry.space_group_name_H-M   'P 1'
#
loop_
_entity.id
_entity.type
_entity.pdbx_description
1 polymer ?
#
loop_
_entity_poly.entity_id
_entity_poly.type
_entity_poly.pdbx_seq_one_letter_code
_entity_poly.pdbx_strand_id
1 'polypeptide(L)'
;GSPRGRDRPDPRPADDDLTMDTVTHGLTGWLVARALPDKWKGEHPAIATAVVALGSVLPDADNAASLLGSELYLRVHRGLSHSLLGISVSSLVLALLFARFGKWKDPKRLFLLALVGQVSHVVLDLLNAYGTQVLQPFSDARLSLDLLFVVDLVFTGIVVAGIAWSRGGRAGRARVAMASLAVYVGIAALLHGRAVDLVRDAAVRSGVRVVTASALPQLPFVPLPSMDRIGFATPAVASPAEKDHPGSRAPVEKRTVPFPAGPLSWNGFVDDGRTFLRAEVDPLAGTLEWKQRELRGADVPAVRAVRGLSDVETYLWFARFPAVRVAFDHGRTEITFYDMRFSGMPGRRPFLLRVIETPGAPPLARWGS
;
A
#
# COMPACT_ATOMS: atom_id res chain seq x y z
N GLY A 1 4.75 0.78 48.63
CA GLY A 1 5.54 0.34 47.50
C GLY A 1 4.62 -0.19 46.41
N SER A 2 4.28 0.67 45.43
CA SER A 2 3.53 0.28 44.23
C SER A 2 4.52 -0.18 43.16
N PRO A 3 4.34 -1.31 42.47
CA PRO A 3 5.26 -1.71 41.41
C PRO A 3 4.99 -0.83 40.19
N ARG A 4 6.04 -0.14 39.75
CA ARG A 4 6.10 0.57 38.48
C ARG A 4 5.82 -0.42 37.36
N GLY A 5 4.68 -0.24 36.67
CA GLY A 5 4.39 -0.93 35.41
C GLY A 5 5.53 -0.65 34.41
N ARG A 6 6.22 -1.68 33.99
CA ARG A 6 7.17 -1.59 32.90
C ARG A 6 6.36 -1.30 31.65
N ASP A 7 6.55 -0.10 31.09
CA ASP A 7 6.10 0.23 29.73
C ASP A 7 6.65 -0.85 28.80
N ARG A 8 5.77 -1.67 28.24
CA ARG A 8 6.15 -2.57 27.16
C ARG A 8 6.36 -1.69 25.94
N PRO A 9 7.47 -1.87 25.22
CA PRO A 9 7.67 -1.17 23.96
C PRO A 9 6.50 -1.46 23.02
N ASP A 10 6.06 -0.41 22.32
CA ASP A 10 5.02 -0.43 21.29
C ASP A 10 5.25 -1.61 20.33
N PRO A 11 4.23 -2.42 20.02
CA PRO A 11 4.39 -3.50 19.05
C PRO A 11 4.82 -2.88 17.72
N ARG A 12 5.95 -3.36 17.17
CA ARG A 12 6.50 -2.91 15.89
C ARG A 12 5.43 -2.99 14.81
N PRO A 13 5.40 -2.07 13.83
CA PRO A 13 4.53 -2.19 12.67
C PRO A 13 4.73 -3.57 12.04
N ALA A 14 3.67 -4.13 11.47
CA ALA A 14 3.69 -5.49 10.92
C ALA A 14 4.79 -5.62 9.86
N ASP A 15 5.92 -6.21 10.24
CA ASP A 15 7.09 -6.41 9.38
C ASP A 15 6.78 -7.30 8.16
N ASP A 16 5.67 -8.06 8.20
CA ASP A 16 5.34 -9.07 7.17
C ASP A 16 4.86 -8.46 5.84
N ASP A 17 4.12 -7.36 5.87
CA ASP A 17 3.60 -6.74 4.63
C ASP A 17 4.69 -5.97 3.87
N LEU A 18 5.67 -5.41 4.57
CA LEU A 18 6.77 -4.63 3.99
C LEU A 18 7.78 -5.52 3.24
N THR A 19 8.01 -6.74 3.74
CA THR A 19 8.96 -7.69 3.14
C THR A 19 8.44 -8.29 1.84
N MET A 20 7.12 -8.50 1.71
CA MET A 20 6.54 -9.12 0.51
C MET A 20 6.56 -8.18 -0.70
N ASP A 21 6.39 -6.87 -0.50
CA ASP A 21 6.47 -5.86 -1.56
C ASP A 21 7.89 -5.81 -2.15
N THR A 22 8.90 -5.66 -1.30
CA THR A 22 10.32 -5.66 -1.69
C THR A 22 10.73 -6.92 -2.46
N VAL A 23 10.19 -8.10 -2.10
CA VAL A 23 10.44 -9.34 -2.85
C VAL A 23 9.88 -9.25 -4.26
N THR A 24 8.67 -8.75 -4.45
CA THR A 24 8.05 -8.57 -5.78
C THR A 24 8.86 -7.61 -6.63
N HIS A 25 9.37 -6.51 -6.05
CA HIS A 25 10.27 -5.56 -6.73
C HIS A 25 11.56 -6.25 -7.20
N GLY A 26 12.22 -7.00 -6.33
CA GLY A 26 13.44 -7.73 -6.66
C GLY A 26 13.24 -8.77 -7.78
N LEU A 27 12.16 -9.54 -7.71
CA LEU A 27 11.80 -10.51 -8.75
C LEU A 27 11.48 -9.82 -10.09
N THR A 28 10.77 -8.70 -10.05
CA THR A 28 10.47 -7.91 -11.26
C THR A 28 11.75 -7.36 -11.87
N GLY A 29 12.66 -6.79 -11.08
CA GLY A 29 13.97 -6.36 -11.55
C GLY A 29 14.77 -7.49 -12.18
N TRP A 30 14.72 -8.68 -11.62
CA TRP A 30 15.35 -9.86 -12.20
C TRP A 30 14.74 -10.24 -13.56
N LEU A 31 13.40 -10.25 -13.68
CA LEU A 31 12.73 -10.52 -14.95
C LEU A 31 13.08 -9.45 -16.00
N VAL A 32 13.08 -8.15 -15.60
CA VAL A 32 13.51 -7.02 -16.45
C VAL A 32 14.93 -7.24 -16.96
N ALA A 33 15.89 -7.58 -16.08
CA ALA A 33 17.27 -7.85 -16.47
C ALA A 33 17.36 -8.96 -17.52
N ARG A 34 16.56 -10.02 -17.40
CA ARG A 34 16.52 -11.10 -18.38
C ARG A 34 15.92 -10.68 -19.72
N ALA A 35 14.96 -9.77 -19.72
CA ALA A 35 14.33 -9.24 -20.92
C ALA A 35 15.22 -8.27 -21.70
N LEU A 36 16.23 -7.66 -21.03
CA LEU A 36 17.16 -6.72 -21.68
C LEU A 36 17.91 -7.37 -22.85
N PRO A 37 18.19 -6.59 -23.93
CA PRO A 37 19.04 -7.04 -25.02
C PRO A 37 20.44 -7.42 -24.53
N ASP A 38 21.06 -8.42 -25.17
CA ASP A 38 22.39 -8.91 -24.76
C ASP A 38 23.49 -7.84 -24.90
N LYS A 39 23.34 -6.91 -25.86
CA LYS A 39 24.23 -5.76 -25.97
C LYS A 39 24.33 -4.89 -24.72
N TRP A 40 23.28 -4.88 -23.86
CA TRP A 40 23.29 -4.15 -22.59
C TRP A 40 24.01 -4.91 -21.48
N LYS A 41 23.95 -6.26 -21.51
CA LYS A 41 24.59 -7.14 -20.53
C LYS A 41 26.09 -7.30 -20.79
N GLY A 42 26.52 -7.09 -22.04
CA GLY A 42 27.92 -7.22 -22.47
C GLY A 42 28.50 -8.60 -22.12
N GLU A 43 29.77 -8.63 -21.74
CA GLU A 43 30.47 -9.84 -21.33
C GLU A 43 30.17 -10.29 -19.89
N HIS A 44 29.36 -9.51 -19.16
CA HIS A 44 29.07 -9.74 -17.73
C HIS A 44 27.57 -9.87 -17.42
N PRO A 45 26.84 -10.84 -18.03
CA PRO A 45 25.38 -10.94 -17.88
C PRO A 45 24.94 -11.17 -16.43
N ALA A 46 25.75 -11.85 -15.63
CA ALA A 46 25.45 -12.06 -14.21
C ALA A 46 25.54 -10.75 -13.40
N ILE A 47 26.58 -9.93 -13.68
CA ILE A 47 26.72 -8.62 -13.02
C ILE A 47 25.59 -7.69 -13.46
N ALA A 48 25.25 -7.66 -14.76
CA ALA A 48 24.13 -6.88 -15.27
C ALA A 48 22.82 -7.24 -14.55
N THR A 49 22.54 -8.54 -14.41
CA THR A 49 21.35 -9.02 -13.70
C THR A 49 21.36 -8.61 -12.23
N ALA A 50 22.51 -8.75 -11.55
CA ALA A 50 22.65 -8.36 -10.16
C ALA A 50 22.44 -6.85 -9.95
N VAL A 51 23.01 -6.01 -10.82
CA VAL A 51 22.88 -4.55 -10.73
C VAL A 51 21.42 -4.11 -10.94
N VAL A 52 20.70 -4.67 -11.91
CA VAL A 52 19.28 -4.36 -12.12
C VAL A 52 18.43 -4.85 -10.95
N ALA A 53 18.64 -6.07 -10.47
CA ALA A 53 17.89 -6.63 -9.36
C ALA A 53 18.16 -5.88 -8.04
N LEU A 54 19.41 -5.52 -7.74
CA LEU A 54 19.75 -4.69 -6.59
C LEU A 54 19.19 -3.28 -6.72
N GLY A 55 19.27 -2.69 -7.93
CA GLY A 55 18.64 -1.40 -8.22
C GLY A 55 17.14 -1.44 -7.94
N SER A 56 16.46 -2.54 -8.28
CA SER A 56 15.01 -2.66 -8.07
C SER A 56 14.57 -2.87 -6.62
N VAL A 57 15.47 -3.06 -5.67
CA VAL A 57 15.15 -3.13 -4.24
C VAL A 57 15.78 -1.99 -3.44
N LEU A 58 16.69 -1.23 -4.05
CA LEU A 58 17.45 -0.20 -3.35
C LEU A 58 16.60 0.96 -2.81
N PRO A 59 15.55 1.46 -3.51
CA PRO A 59 14.69 2.50 -2.95
C PRO A 59 14.07 2.12 -1.62
N ASP A 60 13.67 0.86 -1.44
CA ASP A 60 13.08 0.30 -0.21
C ASP A 60 14.06 0.21 0.97
N ALA A 61 15.33 0.59 0.81
CA ALA A 61 16.23 0.74 1.95
C ALA A 61 15.73 1.77 2.97
N ASP A 62 14.83 2.67 2.56
CA ASP A 62 14.15 3.62 3.44
C ASP A 62 13.16 2.98 4.42
N ASN A 63 12.78 1.70 4.22
CA ASN A 63 12.02 0.91 5.19
C ASN A 63 12.71 0.83 6.56
N ALA A 64 14.04 1.00 6.60
CA ALA A 64 14.78 1.10 7.86
C ALA A 64 14.30 2.25 8.77
N ALA A 65 13.63 3.27 8.23
CA ALA A 65 13.03 4.34 9.02
C ALA A 65 11.92 3.84 9.97
N SER A 66 11.30 2.68 9.68
CA SER A 66 10.31 2.04 10.57
C SER A 66 10.90 1.70 11.96
N LEU A 67 12.19 1.45 12.03
CA LEU A 67 12.91 1.20 13.29
C LEU A 67 12.95 2.43 14.21
N LEU A 68 12.74 3.62 13.65
CA LEU A 68 12.77 4.90 14.36
C LEU A 68 11.37 5.45 14.67
N GLY A 69 10.32 4.73 14.29
CA GLY A 69 8.93 5.05 14.58
C GLY A 69 8.05 5.27 13.36
N SER A 70 6.74 5.10 13.56
CA SER A 70 5.75 5.15 12.48
C SER A 70 5.64 6.53 11.82
N GLU A 71 5.76 7.62 12.59
CA GLU A 71 5.71 8.97 12.04
C GLU A 71 6.85 9.20 11.04
N LEU A 72 8.09 8.90 11.43
CA LEU A 72 9.25 9.06 10.56
C LEU A 72 9.14 8.16 9.33
N TYR A 73 8.70 6.91 9.52
CA TYR A 73 8.47 5.98 8.42
C TYR A 73 7.51 6.57 7.38
N LEU A 74 6.34 7.05 7.79
CA LEU A 74 5.35 7.63 6.87
C LEU A 74 5.86 8.86 6.11
N ARG A 75 6.72 9.67 6.75
CA ARG A 75 7.33 10.85 6.12
C ARG A 75 8.42 10.51 5.11
N VAL A 76 9.20 9.46 5.36
CA VAL A 76 10.40 9.12 4.58
C VAL A 76 10.10 8.09 3.51
N HIS A 77 9.29 7.06 3.85
CA HIS A 77 9.01 5.95 2.96
C HIS A 77 8.25 6.40 1.69
N ARG A 78 8.77 5.98 0.54
CA ARG A 78 8.38 6.40 -0.81
C ARG A 78 8.54 7.91 -1.05
N GLY A 79 9.50 8.52 -0.32
CA GLY A 79 9.90 9.90 -0.46
C GLY A 79 11.13 10.09 -1.36
N LEU A 80 12.16 10.74 -0.85
CA LEU A 80 13.36 11.12 -1.61
C LEU A 80 14.06 9.92 -2.27
N SER A 81 14.11 8.76 -1.63
CA SER A 81 14.69 7.52 -2.18
C SER A 81 14.00 7.04 -3.46
N HIS A 82 12.70 7.35 -3.62
CA HIS A 82 11.86 6.98 -4.76
C HIS A 82 11.68 8.13 -5.77
N SER A 83 12.24 9.31 -5.47
CA SER A 83 12.15 10.46 -6.37
C SER A 83 13.07 10.31 -7.58
N LEU A 84 12.79 11.03 -8.67
CA LEU A 84 13.64 11.05 -9.86
C LEU A 84 15.08 11.45 -9.53
N LEU A 85 15.27 12.39 -8.59
CA LEU A 85 16.58 12.76 -8.12
C LEU A 85 17.23 11.64 -7.29
N GLY A 86 16.50 11.07 -6.34
CA GLY A 86 17.00 10.02 -5.45
C GLY A 86 17.44 8.77 -6.21
N ILE A 87 16.60 8.28 -7.15
CA ILE A 87 16.96 7.11 -7.96
C ILE A 87 18.14 7.40 -8.91
N SER A 88 18.30 8.63 -9.37
CA SER A 88 19.46 9.01 -10.20
C SER A 88 20.75 9.00 -9.39
N VAL A 89 20.74 9.60 -8.19
CA VAL A 89 21.91 9.65 -7.30
C VAL A 89 22.28 8.26 -6.81
N SER A 90 21.31 7.47 -6.32
CA SER A 90 21.57 6.11 -5.81
C SER A 90 22.01 5.14 -6.93
N SER A 91 21.51 5.32 -8.17
CA SER A 91 22.02 4.58 -9.34
C SER A 91 23.47 4.90 -9.63
N LEU A 92 23.87 6.17 -9.52
CA LEU A 92 25.27 6.57 -9.69
C LEU A 92 26.15 5.96 -8.60
N VAL A 93 25.73 6.02 -7.35
CA VAL A 93 26.47 5.41 -6.22
C VAL A 93 26.64 3.90 -6.46
N LEU A 94 25.55 3.19 -6.79
CA LEU A 94 25.57 1.76 -7.06
C LEU A 94 26.53 1.42 -8.22
N ALA A 95 26.47 2.20 -9.30
CA ALA A 95 27.36 2.02 -10.46
C ALA A 95 28.83 2.20 -10.10
N LEU A 96 29.16 3.24 -9.32
CA LEU A 96 30.55 3.50 -8.89
C LEU A 96 31.06 2.40 -7.95
N LEU A 97 30.24 1.88 -7.06
CA LEU A 97 30.59 0.75 -6.19
C LEU A 97 30.91 -0.51 -7.02
N PHE A 98 30.04 -0.86 -7.98
CA PHE A 98 30.27 -2.01 -8.85
C PHE A 98 31.48 -1.79 -9.76
N ALA A 99 31.72 -0.58 -10.28
CA ALA A 99 32.90 -0.26 -11.06
C ALA A 99 34.19 -0.28 -10.23
N ARG A 100 34.14 0.12 -8.94
CA ARG A 100 35.32 0.16 -8.04
C ARG A 100 35.70 -1.22 -7.53
N PHE A 101 34.72 -2.01 -7.12
CA PHE A 101 34.95 -3.28 -6.43
C PHE A 101 34.63 -4.50 -7.30
N GLY A 102 33.80 -4.37 -8.32
CA GLY A 102 33.45 -5.43 -9.25
C GLY A 102 34.47 -5.64 -10.36
N LYS A 103 34.23 -6.66 -11.19
CA LYS A 103 35.06 -7.01 -12.35
C LYS A 103 34.74 -6.16 -13.59
N TRP A 104 33.59 -5.52 -13.64
CA TRP A 104 33.14 -4.73 -14.77
C TRP A 104 33.42 -3.24 -14.55
N LYS A 105 34.29 -2.65 -15.40
CA LYS A 105 34.81 -1.30 -15.23
C LYS A 105 34.14 -0.28 -16.21
N ASP A 106 32.84 -0.45 -16.48
CA ASP A 106 32.02 0.46 -17.30
C ASP A 106 30.97 1.17 -16.44
N PRO A 107 31.30 2.28 -15.77
CA PRO A 107 30.37 2.94 -14.85
C PRO A 107 29.13 3.52 -15.56
N LYS A 108 29.23 3.90 -16.83
CA LYS A 108 28.09 4.44 -17.58
C LYS A 108 27.02 3.37 -17.80
N ARG A 109 27.45 2.18 -18.23
CA ARG A 109 26.55 1.05 -18.44
C ARG A 109 25.98 0.53 -17.13
N LEU A 110 26.79 0.45 -16.07
CA LEU A 110 26.34 0.08 -14.75
C LEU A 110 25.31 1.08 -14.20
N PHE A 111 25.51 2.38 -14.42
CA PHE A 111 24.53 3.41 -14.06
C PHE A 111 23.19 3.19 -14.77
N LEU A 112 23.19 2.97 -16.08
CA LEU A 112 21.96 2.75 -16.85
C LEU A 112 21.23 1.48 -16.39
N LEU A 113 21.96 0.40 -16.07
CA LEU A 113 21.38 -0.83 -15.54
C LEU A 113 20.77 -0.62 -14.17
N ALA A 114 21.45 0.07 -13.26
CA ALA A 114 20.95 0.41 -11.94
C ALA A 114 19.68 1.28 -12.05
N LEU A 115 19.71 2.28 -12.93
CA LEU A 115 18.58 3.17 -13.19
C LEU A 115 17.37 2.40 -13.74
N VAL A 116 17.57 1.45 -14.65
CA VAL A 116 16.48 0.57 -15.15
C VAL A 116 15.86 -0.22 -14.00
N GLY A 117 16.67 -0.75 -13.08
CA GLY A 117 16.16 -1.43 -11.89
C GLY A 117 15.31 -0.52 -11.00
N GLN A 118 15.83 0.68 -10.67
CA GLN A 118 15.12 1.63 -9.81
C GLN A 118 13.87 2.21 -10.50
N VAL A 119 13.91 2.48 -11.79
CA VAL A 119 12.71 2.91 -12.54
C VAL A 119 11.65 1.80 -12.52
N SER A 120 12.04 0.53 -12.67
CA SER A 120 11.07 -0.58 -12.57
C SER A 120 10.41 -0.65 -11.19
N HIS A 121 11.16 -0.36 -10.11
CA HIS A 121 10.64 -0.24 -8.75
C HIS A 121 9.60 0.89 -8.66
N VAL A 122 9.99 2.12 -8.98
CA VAL A 122 9.11 3.30 -8.87
C VAL A 122 7.84 3.15 -9.73
N VAL A 123 7.95 2.52 -10.92
CA VAL A 123 6.78 2.22 -11.75
C VAL A 123 5.82 1.29 -11.03
N LEU A 124 6.30 0.21 -10.39
CA LEU A 124 5.43 -0.67 -9.62
C LEU A 124 4.75 0.07 -8.47
N ASP A 125 5.48 0.91 -7.76
CA ASP A 125 4.95 1.72 -6.68
C ASP A 125 3.84 2.67 -7.13
N LEU A 126 4.00 3.27 -8.30
CA LEU A 126 2.96 4.12 -8.88
C LEU A 126 1.70 3.34 -9.25
N LEU A 127 1.80 2.03 -9.54
CA LEU A 127 0.63 1.21 -9.87
C LEU A 127 -0.26 0.92 -8.66
N ASN A 128 0.26 1.04 -7.44
CA ASN A 128 -0.52 0.78 -6.23
C ASN A 128 -1.14 2.05 -5.61
N ALA A 129 -1.99 1.86 -4.58
CA ALA A 129 -2.75 2.94 -3.95
C ALA A 129 -2.04 3.62 -2.78
N TYR A 130 -0.79 3.26 -2.46
CA TYR A 130 -0.06 3.85 -1.33
C TYR A 130 0.35 5.30 -1.61
N GLY A 131 0.82 5.57 -2.83
CA GLY A 131 1.30 6.85 -3.30
C GLY A 131 2.81 7.04 -3.11
N THR A 132 3.46 7.60 -4.13
CA THR A 132 4.92 7.76 -4.22
C THR A 132 5.27 9.21 -4.57
N GLN A 133 6.26 9.80 -3.89
CA GLN A 133 6.64 11.20 -4.03
C GLN A 133 7.77 11.35 -5.08
N VAL A 134 7.47 11.05 -6.33
CA VAL A 134 8.48 11.03 -7.42
C VAL A 134 9.11 12.39 -7.72
N LEU A 135 8.49 13.49 -7.27
CA LEU A 135 8.94 14.85 -7.54
C LEU A 135 9.74 15.48 -6.39
N GLN A 136 10.00 14.74 -5.30
CA GLN A 136 10.84 15.28 -4.22
C GLN A 136 12.26 15.61 -4.72
N PRO A 137 12.91 16.68 -4.19
CA PRO A 137 12.46 17.57 -3.09
C PRO A 137 11.57 18.74 -3.55
N PHE A 138 11.17 18.82 -4.80
CA PHE A 138 10.45 19.97 -5.38
C PHE A 138 8.96 19.96 -5.07
N SER A 139 8.38 18.79 -4.75
CA SER A 139 6.96 18.63 -4.42
C SER A 139 6.75 17.41 -3.53
N ASP A 140 5.90 17.55 -2.52
CA ASP A 140 5.48 16.47 -1.61
C ASP A 140 4.23 15.72 -2.13
N ALA A 141 3.83 15.96 -3.38
CA ALA A 141 2.68 15.30 -3.98
C ALA A 141 2.90 13.78 -4.07
N ARG A 142 1.96 13.02 -3.53
CA ARG A 142 1.94 11.56 -3.57
C ARG A 142 1.13 11.11 -4.78
N LEU A 143 1.81 10.55 -5.78
CA LEU A 143 1.19 10.08 -7.01
C LEU A 143 0.88 8.59 -6.90
N SER A 144 -0.30 8.17 -7.35
CA SER A 144 -0.73 6.77 -7.46
C SER A 144 -1.66 6.59 -8.65
N LEU A 145 -1.61 5.42 -9.27
CA LEU A 145 -2.50 5.04 -10.37
C LEU A 145 -3.63 4.13 -9.89
N ASP A 146 -3.54 3.59 -8.69
CA ASP A 146 -4.56 2.77 -8.03
C ASP A 146 -4.94 1.49 -8.81
N LEU A 147 -4.02 0.92 -9.59
CA LEU A 147 -4.31 -0.19 -10.50
C LEU A 147 -4.10 -1.56 -9.89
N LEU A 148 -3.10 -1.70 -9.02
CA LEU A 148 -2.73 -2.97 -8.41
C LEU A 148 -2.77 -2.85 -6.88
N PHE A 149 -3.08 -3.96 -6.22
CA PHE A 149 -2.83 -4.06 -4.79
C PHE A 149 -1.32 -4.12 -4.52
N VAL A 150 -0.87 -3.67 -3.32
CA VAL A 150 0.56 -3.65 -2.94
C VAL A 150 1.23 -5.00 -3.21
N VAL A 151 0.56 -6.10 -2.88
CA VAL A 151 1.00 -7.47 -3.21
C VAL A 151 -0.06 -8.12 -4.08
N ASP A 152 0.08 -8.01 -5.39
CA ASP A 152 -0.82 -8.65 -6.36
C ASP A 152 -0.28 -10.05 -6.71
N LEU A 153 -1.03 -11.08 -6.31
CA LEU A 153 -0.61 -12.47 -6.49
C LEU A 153 -0.58 -12.90 -7.97
N VAL A 154 -1.47 -12.34 -8.80
CA VAL A 154 -1.49 -12.65 -10.24
C VAL A 154 -0.28 -12.03 -10.92
N PHE A 155 -0.02 -10.75 -10.63
CA PHE A 155 1.17 -10.06 -11.11
C PHE A 155 2.44 -10.81 -10.71
N THR A 156 2.60 -11.10 -9.41
CA THR A 156 3.75 -11.83 -8.87
C THR A 156 3.87 -13.23 -9.48
N GLY A 157 2.74 -13.92 -9.69
CA GLY A 157 2.69 -15.24 -10.35
C GLY A 157 3.22 -15.18 -11.79
N ILE A 158 2.83 -14.16 -12.58
CA ILE A 158 3.33 -13.96 -13.94
C ILE A 158 4.86 -13.68 -13.92
N VAL A 159 5.34 -12.88 -12.96
CA VAL A 159 6.78 -12.60 -12.78
C VAL A 159 7.56 -13.89 -12.50
N VAL A 160 7.12 -14.67 -11.52
CA VAL A 160 7.77 -15.95 -11.14
C VAL A 160 7.75 -16.95 -12.31
N ALA A 161 6.59 -17.11 -12.97
CA ALA A 161 6.48 -17.98 -14.14
C ALA A 161 7.40 -17.50 -15.29
N GLY A 162 7.48 -16.19 -15.54
CA GLY A 162 8.36 -15.59 -16.51
C GLY A 162 9.84 -15.84 -16.23
N ILE A 163 10.25 -15.72 -14.97
CA ILE A 163 11.62 -16.04 -14.53
C ILE A 163 11.90 -17.53 -14.76
N ALA A 164 11.00 -18.41 -14.36
CA ALA A 164 11.18 -19.86 -14.51
C ALA A 164 11.26 -20.25 -15.99
N TRP A 165 10.37 -19.70 -16.83
CA TRP A 165 10.29 -20.02 -18.27
C TRP A 165 11.48 -19.48 -19.07
N SER A 166 12.06 -18.33 -18.64
CA SER A 166 13.20 -17.70 -19.30
C SER A 166 14.57 -18.24 -18.88
N ARG A 167 14.62 -19.35 -18.11
CA ARG A 167 15.89 -20.01 -17.71
C ARG A 167 16.72 -20.37 -18.96
N GLY A 168 18.05 -20.37 -18.80
CA GLY A 168 18.98 -20.70 -19.89
C GLY A 168 19.16 -19.60 -20.93
N GLY A 169 19.02 -18.31 -20.51
CA GLY A 169 19.35 -17.15 -21.39
C GLY A 169 18.27 -16.83 -22.44
N ARG A 170 17.05 -17.35 -22.31
CA ARG A 170 15.97 -17.18 -23.30
C ARG A 170 15.28 -15.82 -23.16
N ALA A 171 15.97 -14.73 -23.51
CA ALA A 171 15.48 -13.35 -23.39
C ALA A 171 14.11 -13.12 -24.07
N GLY A 172 13.81 -13.79 -25.19
CA GLY A 172 12.52 -13.72 -25.85
C GLY A 172 11.35 -14.12 -24.94
N ARG A 173 11.53 -15.17 -24.10
CA ARG A 173 10.50 -15.61 -23.15
C ARG A 173 10.30 -14.62 -22.01
N ALA A 174 11.39 -13.99 -21.54
CA ALA A 174 11.28 -12.91 -20.55
C ALA A 174 10.51 -11.71 -21.11
N ARG A 175 10.72 -11.36 -22.40
CA ARG A 175 9.96 -10.29 -23.06
C ARG A 175 8.49 -10.63 -23.20
N VAL A 176 8.14 -11.88 -23.51
CA VAL A 176 6.74 -12.32 -23.54
C VAL A 176 6.11 -12.18 -22.15
N ALA A 177 6.81 -12.58 -21.09
CA ALA A 177 6.31 -12.40 -19.73
C ALA A 177 6.12 -10.91 -19.37
N MET A 178 7.05 -10.03 -19.78
CA MET A 178 6.90 -8.58 -19.61
C MET A 178 5.69 -8.03 -20.39
N ALA A 179 5.46 -8.52 -21.62
CA ALA A 179 4.29 -8.16 -22.40
C ALA A 179 2.99 -8.63 -21.71
N SER A 180 2.98 -9.84 -21.13
CA SER A 180 1.83 -10.34 -20.36
C SER A 180 1.55 -9.49 -19.14
N LEU A 181 2.58 -9.00 -18.44
CA LEU A 181 2.41 -8.04 -17.32
C LEU A 181 1.81 -6.72 -17.81
N ALA A 182 2.30 -6.19 -18.97
CA ALA A 182 1.74 -4.98 -19.54
C ALA A 182 0.26 -5.13 -19.93
N VAL A 183 -0.12 -6.29 -20.49
CA VAL A 183 -1.53 -6.63 -20.80
C VAL A 183 -2.35 -6.69 -19.51
N TYR A 184 -1.83 -7.36 -18.48
CA TYR A 184 -2.51 -7.46 -17.17
C TYR A 184 -2.77 -6.08 -16.56
N VAL A 185 -1.76 -5.21 -16.53
CA VAL A 185 -1.89 -3.81 -16.05
C VAL A 185 -2.87 -3.02 -16.93
N GLY A 186 -2.85 -3.23 -18.25
CA GLY A 186 -3.81 -2.62 -19.17
C GLY A 186 -5.26 -3.02 -18.87
N ILE A 187 -5.51 -4.31 -18.58
CA ILE A 187 -6.82 -4.81 -18.15
C ILE A 187 -7.21 -4.15 -16.81
N ALA A 188 -6.28 -4.10 -15.85
CA ALA A 188 -6.53 -3.44 -14.56
C ALA A 188 -6.91 -1.96 -14.75
N ALA A 189 -6.23 -1.23 -15.65
CA ALA A 189 -6.53 0.16 -15.95
C ALA A 189 -7.93 0.35 -16.56
N LEU A 190 -8.34 -0.52 -17.49
CA LEU A 190 -9.68 -0.48 -18.09
C LEU A 190 -10.76 -0.73 -17.03
N LEU A 191 -10.56 -1.74 -16.18
CA LEU A 191 -11.52 -2.08 -15.13
C LEU A 191 -11.56 -1.03 -14.01
N HIS A 192 -10.40 -0.40 -13.69
CA HIS A 192 -10.32 0.74 -12.78
C HIS A 192 -11.17 1.91 -13.29
N GLY A 193 -10.99 2.33 -14.57
CA GLY A 193 -11.78 3.39 -15.16
C GLY A 193 -13.28 3.11 -15.05
N ARG A 194 -13.71 1.89 -15.42
CA ARG A 194 -15.10 1.47 -15.30
C ARG A 194 -15.62 1.46 -13.86
N ALA A 195 -14.79 1.04 -12.90
CA ALA A 195 -15.15 1.06 -11.48
C ALA A 195 -15.36 2.49 -10.97
N VAL A 196 -14.48 3.43 -11.35
CA VAL A 196 -14.62 4.86 -11.00
C VAL A 196 -15.92 5.44 -11.58
N ASP A 197 -16.24 5.13 -12.85
CA ASP A 197 -17.47 5.61 -13.50
C ASP A 197 -18.71 5.06 -12.79
N LEU A 198 -18.73 3.75 -12.47
CA LEU A 198 -19.85 3.13 -11.73
C LEU A 198 -20.08 3.79 -10.38
N VAL A 199 -19.00 4.07 -9.63
CA VAL A 199 -19.06 4.75 -8.33
C VAL A 199 -19.62 6.16 -8.46
N ARG A 200 -19.07 6.93 -9.41
CA ARG A 200 -19.51 8.32 -9.67
C ARG A 200 -20.99 8.36 -10.05
N ASP A 201 -21.39 7.53 -11.01
CA ASP A 201 -22.77 7.49 -11.50
C ASP A 201 -23.76 7.04 -10.42
N ALA A 202 -23.39 6.06 -9.59
CA ALA A 202 -24.22 5.62 -8.48
C ALA A 202 -24.39 6.72 -7.44
N ALA A 203 -23.33 7.47 -7.11
CA ALA A 203 -23.39 8.60 -6.19
C ALA A 203 -24.31 9.71 -6.73
N VAL A 204 -24.14 10.08 -7.99
CA VAL A 204 -24.97 11.11 -8.65
C VAL A 204 -26.44 10.69 -8.67
N ARG A 205 -26.76 9.44 -9.05
CA ARG A 205 -28.14 8.92 -9.03
C ARG A 205 -28.76 8.90 -7.63
N SER A 206 -27.92 8.76 -6.59
CA SER A 206 -28.36 8.82 -5.19
C SER A 206 -28.45 10.25 -4.63
N GLY A 207 -28.28 11.28 -5.47
CA GLY A 207 -28.29 12.68 -5.04
C GLY A 207 -27.07 13.09 -4.19
N VAL A 208 -26.02 12.30 -4.18
CA VAL A 208 -24.78 12.61 -3.46
C VAL A 208 -23.93 13.57 -4.29
N ARG A 209 -23.48 14.67 -3.67
CA ARG A 209 -22.49 15.56 -4.30
C ARG A 209 -21.16 14.80 -4.44
N VAL A 210 -20.57 14.81 -5.63
CA VAL A 210 -19.27 14.20 -5.87
C VAL A 210 -18.21 15.29 -5.99
N VAL A 211 -17.34 15.40 -4.98
CA VAL A 211 -16.13 16.23 -5.04
C VAL A 211 -15.01 15.42 -5.71
N THR A 212 -14.78 14.19 -5.25
CA THR A 212 -13.89 13.23 -5.90
C THR A 212 -14.51 11.84 -5.86
N ALA A 213 -14.22 11.04 -6.89
CA ALA A 213 -14.53 9.63 -6.94
C ALA A 213 -13.26 8.87 -7.31
N SER A 214 -13.03 7.73 -6.67
CA SER A 214 -11.90 6.84 -6.94
C SER A 214 -12.28 5.39 -6.69
N ALA A 215 -11.48 4.48 -7.23
CA ALA A 215 -11.61 3.05 -6.99
C ALA A 215 -10.23 2.48 -6.66
N LEU A 216 -10.14 1.68 -5.62
CA LEU A 216 -8.90 1.04 -5.18
C LEU A 216 -9.06 -0.48 -5.34
N PRO A 217 -8.01 -1.19 -5.77
CA PRO A 217 -8.08 -2.64 -5.89
C PRO A 217 -8.35 -3.26 -4.51
N GLN A 218 -9.24 -4.25 -4.49
CA GLN A 218 -9.56 -4.98 -3.28
C GLN A 218 -8.52 -6.06 -3.03
N LEU A 219 -8.20 -6.30 -1.75
CA LEU A 219 -7.37 -7.44 -1.35
C LEU A 219 -7.92 -8.73 -1.92
N PRO A 220 -7.06 -9.56 -2.57
CA PRO A 220 -7.45 -10.92 -2.92
C PRO A 220 -7.66 -11.70 -1.61
N PHE A 221 -8.92 -11.97 -1.26
CA PHE A 221 -9.21 -12.88 -0.17
C PHE A 221 -8.91 -14.30 -0.61
N VAL A 222 -7.87 -14.88 -0.04
CA VAL A 222 -7.79 -16.31 0.16
C VAL A 222 -8.51 -16.59 1.47
N PRO A 223 -9.69 -17.25 1.51
CA PRO A 223 -10.19 -17.79 2.75
C PRO A 223 -9.17 -18.86 3.17
N LEU A 224 -8.23 -18.49 4.01
CA LEU A 224 -7.45 -19.48 4.76
C LEU A 224 -8.49 -20.29 5.53
N PRO A 225 -8.47 -21.65 5.42
CA PRO A 225 -9.33 -22.49 6.24
C PRO A 225 -9.13 -22.01 7.67
N SER A 226 -10.27 -21.69 8.33
CA SER A 226 -10.30 -21.10 9.66
C SER A 226 -9.28 -21.80 10.54
N MET A 227 -8.26 -21.09 10.99
CA MET A 227 -7.21 -21.60 11.89
C MET A 227 -7.78 -22.08 13.23
N ASP A 228 -9.06 -21.88 13.48
CA ASP A 228 -9.83 -22.41 14.60
C ASP A 228 -9.78 -23.94 14.69
N ARG A 229 -9.44 -24.65 13.61
CA ARG A 229 -9.23 -26.10 13.62
C ARG A 229 -7.82 -26.53 14.06
N ILE A 230 -6.88 -25.59 14.26
CA ILE A 230 -5.49 -25.90 14.68
C ILE A 230 -5.24 -25.48 16.15
N GLY A 231 -6.27 -25.25 16.94
CA GLY A 231 -6.15 -25.16 18.40
C GLY A 231 -5.42 -23.93 18.97
N PHE A 232 -5.19 -22.88 18.20
CA PHE A 232 -4.72 -21.59 18.69
C PHE A 232 -5.91 -20.64 18.85
N ALA A 233 -6.64 -20.79 19.95
CA ALA A 233 -7.67 -19.84 20.36
C ALA A 233 -7.00 -18.51 20.75
N THR A 234 -7.03 -17.51 19.88
CA THR A 234 -6.84 -16.13 20.30
C THR A 234 -8.11 -15.68 21.03
N PRO A 235 -8.02 -15.11 22.25
CA PRO A 235 -9.20 -14.62 22.94
C PRO A 235 -9.84 -13.51 22.10
N ALA A 236 -11.11 -13.71 21.75
CA ALA A 236 -11.92 -12.70 21.11
C ALA A 236 -12.03 -11.50 22.05
N VAL A 237 -11.42 -10.38 21.69
CA VAL A 237 -11.72 -9.10 22.33
C VAL A 237 -13.11 -8.71 21.83
N ALA A 238 -14.09 -8.97 22.69
CA ALA A 238 -15.46 -8.54 22.49
C ALA A 238 -15.48 -7.01 22.35
N SER A 239 -15.95 -6.52 21.21
CA SER A 239 -16.27 -5.11 21.02
C SER A 239 -17.53 -4.80 21.86
N PRO A 240 -17.47 -3.89 22.84
CA PRO A 240 -18.65 -3.50 23.58
C PRO A 240 -19.35 -2.36 22.84
N ALA A 241 -20.28 -2.67 21.95
CA ALA A 241 -21.40 -1.82 21.56
C ALA A 241 -22.16 -2.42 20.36
N GLU A 242 -22.91 -3.49 20.61
CA GLU A 242 -24.09 -3.78 19.80
C GLU A 242 -25.10 -4.51 20.67
N LYS A 243 -25.71 -3.76 21.59
CA LYS A 243 -26.95 -4.17 22.25
C LYS A 243 -28.09 -3.34 21.66
N ASP A 244 -29.11 -4.09 21.22
CA ASP A 244 -30.48 -3.71 20.98
C ASP A 244 -30.85 -3.07 19.65
N HIS A 245 -31.07 -3.96 18.63
CA HIS A 245 -32.29 -3.88 17.85
C HIS A 245 -32.81 -5.30 17.58
N PRO A 246 -33.98 -5.70 18.08
CA PRO A 246 -34.58 -6.99 17.78
C PRO A 246 -35.27 -6.91 16.39
N GLY A 247 -34.74 -7.65 15.42
CA GLY A 247 -35.47 -7.93 14.20
C GLY A 247 -34.76 -7.61 12.90
N SER A 248 -33.56 -8.12 12.66
CA SER A 248 -33.06 -8.34 11.30
C SER A 248 -31.83 -9.25 11.31
N ARG A 249 -32.04 -10.53 11.59
CA ARG A 249 -31.06 -11.54 11.19
C ARG A 249 -31.38 -11.96 9.75
N ALA A 250 -30.90 -11.19 8.77
CA ALA A 250 -30.69 -11.73 7.45
C ALA A 250 -29.54 -12.76 7.52
N PRO A 251 -29.65 -13.92 6.86
CA PRO A 251 -28.58 -14.90 6.84
C PRO A 251 -27.38 -14.23 6.17
N VAL A 252 -26.23 -14.22 6.85
CA VAL A 252 -24.94 -13.86 6.24
C VAL A 252 -24.64 -14.95 5.21
N GLU A 253 -25.06 -14.70 3.98
CA GLU A 253 -24.68 -15.51 2.84
C GLU A 253 -23.17 -15.38 2.70
N LYS A 254 -22.42 -16.42 3.08
CA LYS A 254 -20.98 -16.52 2.84
C LYS A 254 -20.76 -16.53 1.34
N ARG A 255 -20.73 -15.37 0.71
CA ARG A 255 -20.20 -15.24 -0.65
C ARG A 255 -18.73 -15.62 -0.60
N THR A 256 -18.44 -16.85 -0.95
CA THR A 256 -17.10 -17.28 -1.36
C THR A 256 -16.80 -16.53 -2.65
N VAL A 257 -16.02 -15.44 -2.56
CA VAL A 257 -15.50 -14.78 -3.74
C VAL A 257 -14.52 -15.75 -4.39
N PRO A 258 -14.76 -16.17 -5.66
CA PRO A 258 -13.84 -17.07 -6.32
C PRO A 258 -12.48 -16.40 -6.47
N PHE A 259 -11.43 -17.12 -6.10
CA PHE A 259 -10.04 -16.77 -6.35
C PHE A 259 -9.76 -16.70 -7.88
N PRO A 260 -8.97 -15.71 -8.36
CA PRO A 260 -8.28 -14.62 -7.67
C PRO A 260 -9.01 -13.28 -7.80
N ALA A 261 -9.07 -12.51 -6.72
CA ALA A 261 -9.72 -11.21 -6.75
C ALA A 261 -9.05 -10.20 -7.68
N GLY A 262 -7.76 -10.22 -7.95
CA GLY A 262 -7.08 -9.38 -8.93
C GLY A 262 -7.81 -8.06 -9.30
N PRO A 263 -7.81 -7.64 -10.57
CA PRO A 263 -8.49 -6.42 -10.99
C PRO A 263 -10.02 -6.57 -11.14
N LEU A 264 -10.63 -7.64 -10.63
CA LEU A 264 -12.06 -7.94 -10.80
C LEU A 264 -12.94 -7.34 -9.72
N SER A 265 -12.38 -6.98 -8.56
CA SER A 265 -13.14 -6.42 -7.42
C SER A 265 -12.45 -5.17 -6.89
N TRP A 266 -13.25 -4.11 -6.65
CA TRP A 266 -12.76 -2.79 -6.30
C TRP A 266 -13.49 -2.23 -5.09
N ASN A 267 -12.77 -1.47 -4.27
CA ASN A 267 -13.36 -0.59 -3.28
C ASN A 267 -13.54 0.80 -3.92
N GLY A 268 -14.77 1.18 -4.18
CA GLY A 268 -15.12 2.51 -4.65
C GLY A 268 -15.21 3.50 -3.49
N PHE A 269 -14.71 4.73 -3.71
CA PHE A 269 -14.76 5.81 -2.73
C PHE A 269 -15.34 7.07 -3.35
N VAL A 270 -16.19 7.77 -2.60
CA VAL A 270 -16.71 9.10 -2.94
C VAL A 270 -16.46 10.04 -1.78
N ASP A 271 -15.86 11.19 -2.08
CA ASP A 271 -15.83 12.34 -1.18
C ASP A 271 -16.96 13.29 -1.60
N ASP A 272 -17.92 13.55 -0.69
CA ASP A 272 -19.02 14.48 -0.91
C ASP A 272 -18.73 15.90 -0.37
N GLY A 273 -17.53 16.11 0.18
CA GLY A 273 -17.07 17.33 0.84
C GLY A 273 -17.33 17.36 2.34
N ARG A 274 -18.12 16.42 2.88
CA ARG A 274 -18.43 16.28 4.31
C ARG A 274 -18.15 14.86 4.82
N THR A 275 -18.42 13.88 3.98
CA THR A 275 -18.27 12.46 4.29
C THR A 275 -17.52 11.74 3.20
N PHE A 276 -16.91 10.62 3.58
CA PHE A 276 -16.42 9.61 2.65
C PHE A 276 -17.42 8.46 2.60
N LEU A 277 -17.80 8.04 1.41
CA LEU A 277 -18.60 6.85 1.17
C LEU A 277 -17.71 5.77 0.58
N ARG A 278 -17.87 4.52 1.03
CA ARG A 278 -17.20 3.34 0.47
C ARG A 278 -18.24 2.37 -0.09
N ALA A 279 -17.94 1.84 -1.26
CA ALA A 279 -18.72 0.81 -1.92
C ALA A 279 -17.83 -0.37 -2.33
N GLU A 280 -18.41 -1.55 -2.46
CA GLU A 280 -17.82 -2.65 -3.19
C GLU A 280 -18.33 -2.62 -4.63
N VAL A 281 -17.40 -2.77 -5.59
CA VAL A 281 -17.68 -2.60 -7.01
C VAL A 281 -17.18 -3.81 -7.78
N ASP A 282 -18.07 -4.42 -8.57
CA ASP A 282 -17.72 -5.39 -9.60
C ASP A 282 -17.85 -4.73 -10.98
N PRO A 283 -16.75 -4.32 -11.61
CA PRO A 283 -16.80 -3.63 -12.89
C PRO A 283 -17.22 -4.54 -14.04
N LEU A 284 -17.06 -5.88 -13.95
CA LEU A 284 -17.50 -6.81 -14.98
C LEU A 284 -19.01 -6.99 -14.95
N ALA A 285 -19.57 -7.25 -13.77
CA ALA A 285 -21.01 -7.39 -13.59
C ALA A 285 -21.74 -6.03 -13.68
N GLY A 286 -21.00 -4.91 -13.53
CA GLY A 286 -21.60 -3.57 -13.47
C GLY A 286 -22.37 -3.31 -12.18
N THR A 287 -22.05 -4.01 -11.10
CA THR A 287 -22.77 -3.93 -9.82
C THR A 287 -21.95 -3.14 -8.79
N LEU A 288 -22.68 -2.46 -7.89
CA LEU A 288 -22.12 -1.68 -6.81
C LEU A 288 -22.99 -1.81 -5.57
N GLU A 289 -22.36 -1.96 -4.40
CA GLU A 289 -23.02 -2.00 -3.09
C GLU A 289 -22.35 -1.03 -2.13
N TRP A 290 -23.11 -0.06 -1.62
CA TRP A 290 -22.63 0.87 -0.59
C TRP A 290 -22.44 0.13 0.74
N LYS A 291 -21.25 0.27 1.37
CA LYS A 291 -20.89 -0.46 2.59
C LYS A 291 -20.70 0.45 3.80
N GLN A 292 -20.21 1.66 3.60
CA GLN A 292 -19.79 2.50 4.72
C GLN A 292 -19.90 3.99 4.35
N ARG A 293 -20.27 4.80 5.35
CA ARG A 293 -20.25 6.26 5.27
C ARG A 293 -19.62 6.80 6.55
N GLU A 294 -18.59 7.64 6.42
CA GLU A 294 -17.84 8.19 7.56
C GLU A 294 -17.68 9.70 7.39
N LEU A 295 -17.65 10.42 8.51
CA LEU A 295 -17.32 11.85 8.50
C LEU A 295 -15.85 12.04 8.11
N ARG A 296 -15.57 13.10 7.38
CA ARG A 296 -14.18 13.51 7.11
C ARG A 296 -13.51 13.83 8.44
N GLY A 297 -12.42 13.12 8.74
CA GLY A 297 -11.73 13.22 10.02
C GLY A 297 -11.24 14.64 10.33
N ALA A 298 -10.76 15.36 9.32
CA ALA A 298 -10.26 16.73 9.46
C ALA A 298 -11.32 17.74 9.95
N ASP A 299 -12.60 17.47 9.74
CA ASP A 299 -13.70 18.38 10.05
C ASP A 299 -14.37 18.12 11.42
N VAL A 300 -13.98 17.03 12.08
CA VAL A 300 -14.52 16.68 13.41
C VAL A 300 -14.00 17.66 14.47
N PRO A 301 -14.85 18.25 15.33
CA PRO A 301 -14.44 19.25 16.32
C PRO A 301 -13.30 18.77 17.25
N ALA A 302 -13.35 17.53 17.72
CA ALA A 302 -12.30 16.95 18.55
C ALA A 302 -10.94 16.89 17.84
N VAL A 303 -10.91 16.71 16.51
CA VAL A 303 -9.67 16.69 15.73
C VAL A 303 -9.04 18.09 15.65
N ARG A 304 -9.86 19.13 15.64
CA ARG A 304 -9.32 20.52 15.61
C ARG A 304 -8.49 20.84 16.86
N ALA A 305 -8.86 20.29 18.01
CA ALA A 305 -8.12 20.50 19.26
C ALA A 305 -6.71 19.88 19.23
N VAL A 306 -6.57 18.74 18.54
CA VAL A 306 -5.30 17.99 18.49
C VAL A 306 -4.54 18.17 17.18
N ARG A 307 -5.02 18.98 16.26
CA ARG A 307 -4.45 19.13 14.90
C ARG A 307 -3.00 19.64 14.90
N GLY A 308 -2.57 20.38 15.92
CA GLY A 308 -1.19 20.86 16.05
C GLY A 308 -0.19 19.80 16.53
N LEU A 309 -0.61 18.58 16.79
CA LEU A 309 0.31 17.47 17.07
C LEU A 309 0.97 16.99 15.78
N SER A 310 2.29 16.81 15.79
CA SER A 310 3.07 16.35 14.64
C SER A 310 2.55 15.04 14.06
N ASP A 311 2.21 14.08 14.93
CA ASP A 311 1.63 12.80 14.54
C ASP A 311 0.31 12.97 13.77
N VAL A 312 -0.57 13.89 14.23
CA VAL A 312 -1.87 14.15 13.58
C VAL A 312 -1.68 14.84 12.24
N GLU A 313 -0.78 15.82 12.15
CA GLU A 313 -0.45 16.47 10.87
C GLU A 313 0.11 15.47 9.88
N THR A 314 1.04 14.61 10.31
CA THR A 314 1.62 13.56 9.49
C THR A 314 0.54 12.56 9.03
N TYR A 315 -0.36 12.17 9.95
CA TYR A 315 -1.45 11.28 9.62
C TYR A 315 -2.38 11.86 8.55
N LEU A 316 -2.85 13.09 8.75
CA LEU A 316 -3.78 13.76 7.83
C LEU A 316 -3.14 14.07 6.47
N TRP A 317 -1.82 14.28 6.43
CA TRP A 317 -1.07 14.42 5.18
C TRP A 317 -0.94 13.08 4.44
N PHE A 318 -0.72 11.98 5.15
CA PHE A 318 -0.55 10.65 4.56
C PHE A 318 -1.86 10.02 4.15
N ALA A 319 -2.90 10.13 5.00
CA ALA A 319 -4.17 9.44 4.79
C ALA A 319 -4.97 10.07 3.64
N ARG A 320 -5.39 9.23 2.69
CA ARG A 320 -6.17 9.67 1.54
C ARG A 320 -7.66 9.86 1.87
N PHE A 321 -8.19 8.98 2.73
CA PHE A 321 -9.57 9.03 3.22
C PHE A 321 -9.57 8.97 4.76
N PRO A 322 -9.05 10.04 5.42
CA PRO A 322 -8.94 10.05 6.88
C PRO A 322 -10.31 10.12 7.53
N ALA A 323 -10.69 9.05 8.23
CA ALA A 323 -11.85 9.00 9.09
C ALA A 323 -11.45 8.92 10.56
N VAL A 324 -12.35 9.31 11.47
CA VAL A 324 -12.10 9.29 12.90
C VAL A 324 -13.27 8.69 13.66
N ARG A 325 -12.93 8.02 14.77
CA ARG A 325 -13.85 7.65 15.84
C ARG A 325 -13.47 8.42 17.09
N VAL A 326 -14.48 8.98 17.75
CA VAL A 326 -14.31 9.69 19.02
C VAL A 326 -15.07 8.92 20.07
N ALA A 327 -14.38 8.52 21.13
CA ALA A 327 -14.96 7.89 22.30
C ALA A 327 -14.71 8.74 23.55
N PHE A 328 -15.68 8.76 24.46
CA PHE A 328 -15.59 9.47 25.73
C PHE A 328 -15.65 8.44 26.85
N ASP A 329 -14.59 8.36 27.66
CA ASP A 329 -14.52 7.42 28.76
C ASP A 329 -13.90 8.09 30.01
N HIS A 330 -14.62 8.08 31.13
CA HIS A 330 -14.18 8.59 32.44
C HIS A 330 -13.49 9.96 32.39
N GLY A 331 -14.06 10.92 31.62
CA GLY A 331 -13.51 12.26 31.42
C GLY A 331 -12.32 12.34 30.47
N ARG A 332 -11.97 11.26 29.78
CA ARG A 332 -10.97 11.24 28.71
C ARG A 332 -11.65 11.21 27.35
N THR A 333 -11.07 11.88 26.38
CA THR A 333 -11.48 11.79 24.98
C THR A 333 -10.45 10.98 24.22
N GLU A 334 -10.87 9.86 23.65
CA GLU A 334 -10.03 9.07 22.74
C GLU A 334 -10.43 9.34 21.30
N ILE A 335 -9.49 9.80 20.49
CA ILE A 335 -9.66 10.08 19.06
C ILE A 335 -8.83 9.05 18.29
N THR A 336 -9.50 8.13 17.58
CA THR A 336 -8.85 7.12 16.76
C THR A 336 -8.96 7.52 15.29
N PHE A 337 -7.82 7.79 14.67
CA PHE A 337 -7.69 8.06 13.24
C PHE A 337 -7.47 6.74 12.48
N TYR A 338 -8.15 6.58 11.35
CA TYR A 338 -7.94 5.48 10.43
C TYR A 338 -8.19 5.93 8.98
N ASP A 339 -7.45 5.33 8.05
CA ASP A 339 -7.66 5.58 6.63
C ASP A 339 -8.62 4.52 6.06
N MET A 340 -9.69 4.96 5.43
CA MET A 340 -10.71 4.06 4.87
C MET A 340 -10.16 3.18 3.74
N ARG A 341 -9.01 3.49 3.13
CA ARG A 341 -8.32 2.59 2.18
C ARG A 341 -8.14 1.19 2.76
N PHE A 342 -7.91 1.10 4.07
CA PHE A 342 -7.62 -0.14 4.79
C PHE A 342 -8.83 -0.72 5.54
N SER A 343 -10.03 -0.14 5.38
CA SER A 343 -11.24 -0.57 6.11
C SER A 343 -11.77 -1.94 5.69
N GLY A 344 -11.40 -2.43 4.51
CA GLY A 344 -11.81 -3.76 4.00
C GLY A 344 -10.86 -4.89 4.38
N MET A 345 -9.77 -4.61 5.12
CA MET A 345 -8.80 -5.62 5.51
C MET A 345 -9.27 -6.39 6.73
N PRO A 346 -9.31 -7.73 6.70
CA PRO A 346 -9.58 -8.52 7.90
C PRO A 346 -8.33 -8.52 8.80
N GLY A 347 -8.55 -8.45 10.09
CA GLY A 347 -7.49 -8.45 11.09
C GLY A 347 -7.02 -7.04 11.47
N ARG A 348 -5.72 -6.82 11.47
CA ARG A 348 -5.12 -5.54 11.86
C ARG A 348 -5.37 -4.46 10.82
N ARG A 349 -5.76 -3.25 11.27
CA ARG A 349 -5.78 -2.05 10.44
C ARG A 349 -4.40 -1.41 10.49
N PRO A 350 -3.64 -1.35 9.40
CA PRO A 350 -2.35 -0.67 9.41
C PRO A 350 -2.55 0.83 9.65
N PHE A 351 -1.56 1.45 10.26
CA PHE A 351 -1.50 2.88 10.46
C PHE A 351 -2.69 3.47 11.24
N LEU A 352 -3.04 2.90 12.40
CA LEU A 352 -3.94 3.56 13.33
C LEU A 352 -3.18 4.60 14.15
N LEU A 353 -3.75 5.80 14.31
CA LEU A 353 -3.25 6.79 15.25
C LEU A 353 -4.32 7.03 16.31
N ARG A 354 -3.98 6.84 17.58
CA ARG A 354 -4.84 7.15 18.74
C ARG A 354 -4.30 8.34 19.46
N VAL A 355 -5.16 9.33 19.69
CA VAL A 355 -4.85 10.49 20.51
C VAL A 355 -5.77 10.48 21.73
N ILE A 356 -5.17 10.52 22.91
CA ILE A 356 -5.87 10.52 24.19
C ILE A 356 -5.73 11.90 24.81
N GLU A 357 -6.85 12.59 24.98
CA GLU A 357 -6.93 13.85 25.70
C GLU A 357 -7.44 13.57 27.12
N THR A 358 -6.70 14.05 28.12
CA THR A 358 -7.08 13.98 29.53
C THR A 358 -7.11 15.39 30.09
N PRO A 359 -8.17 15.81 30.81
CA PRO A 359 -8.23 17.14 31.41
C PRO A 359 -7.00 17.44 32.27
N GLY A 360 -6.36 18.56 32.01
CA GLY A 360 -5.17 19.01 32.76
C GLY A 360 -3.84 18.33 32.37
N ALA A 361 -3.82 17.48 31.36
CA ALA A 361 -2.61 16.86 30.82
C ALA A 361 -2.46 17.14 29.31
N PRO A 362 -1.24 17.20 28.77
CA PRO A 362 -1.04 17.30 27.33
C PRO A 362 -1.60 16.07 26.61
N PRO A 363 -2.13 16.23 25.38
CA PRO A 363 -2.61 15.10 24.58
C PRO A 363 -1.48 14.10 24.31
N LEU A 364 -1.81 12.81 24.38
CA LEU A 364 -0.88 11.72 24.13
C LEU A 364 -1.23 11.02 22.81
N ALA A 365 -0.33 11.08 21.83
CA ALA A 365 -0.47 10.36 20.57
C ALA A 365 0.22 8.98 20.64
N ARG A 366 -0.42 7.96 20.07
CA ARG A 366 0.12 6.59 19.97
C ARG A 366 -0.23 5.99 18.63
N TRP A 367 0.79 5.53 17.92
CA TRP A 367 0.61 4.73 16.73
C TRP A 367 0.32 3.27 17.11
N GLY A 368 -0.57 2.63 16.36
CA GLY A 368 -0.96 1.24 16.57
C GLY A 368 -1.35 0.55 15.27
N SER A 369 -1.46 -0.76 15.34
CA SER A 369 -1.90 -1.63 14.24
C SER A 369 -3.11 -2.45 14.68
#